data_25f8ea23502abfa425ff494442d874f7
#
_entry.id   25f8ea23502abfa425ff494442d874f7
#
_cell.length_a   1.000
_cell.length_b   1.000
_cell.length_c   1.000
_cell.angle_alpha   90.00
_cell.angle_beta   90.00
_cell.angle_gamma   90.00
#
_symmetry.space_group_name_H-M   'P 1'
#
loop_
_entity.id
_entity.type
_entity.pdbx_description
1 polymer ?
#
loop_
_entity_poly.entity_id
_entity_poly.type
_entity_poly.pdbx_seq_one_letter_code
_entity_poly.pdbx_strand_id
1 'polypeptide(L)'
;LSKAGNNAKVSLLNYAELLGASPGDKDPYLVAPFGHPDEHRVIVSGTGLTHTGSMQSRDQMHSDGEESSNSSPQEPVTDSAKMFQMGIDGGKPAPGERGVSPEWFYKGNGSIVRGPGEGLEIPMFALDGGEEPELAGCYFIDKSGSPRRVGFTLGNEWADHETERINYLYLAPSKLRSCSIGPELVTDFAFDQLSLECSVERGGKLIYDSGPLY
;
A
#
# COMPACT_ATOMS: atom_id res chain seq x y z
N LEU A 1 26.65 -8.33 10.87
CA LEU A 1 27.72 -7.39 10.46
C LEU A 1 29.01 -8.18 10.27
N SER A 2 29.30 -8.56 9.02
CA SER A 2 30.57 -9.19 8.67
C SER A 2 31.69 -8.20 8.91
N LYS A 3 32.81 -8.66 9.45
CA LYS A 3 34.05 -7.88 9.58
C LYS A 3 34.52 -7.38 8.21
N ALA A 4 34.06 -6.19 7.81
CA ALA A 4 34.68 -5.46 6.73
C ALA A 4 36.07 -5.04 7.21
N GLY A 5 37.10 -5.28 6.38
CA GLY A 5 38.49 -5.00 6.71
C GLY A 5 38.71 -3.53 7.05
N ASN A 6 39.63 -3.27 7.94
CA ASN A 6 39.99 -2.03 8.62
C ASN A 6 40.43 -0.84 7.74
N ASN A 7 40.11 -0.78 6.44
CA ASN A 7 40.56 0.29 5.53
C ASN A 7 39.49 0.88 4.62
N ALA A 8 38.22 0.62 4.85
CA ALA A 8 37.16 1.33 4.12
C ALA A 8 37.03 2.74 4.70
N LYS A 9 37.26 3.78 3.89
CA LYS A 9 36.86 5.15 4.22
C LYS A 9 35.35 5.13 4.36
N VAL A 10 34.84 5.28 5.58
CA VAL A 10 33.38 5.44 5.84
C VAL A 10 33.06 6.89 5.51
N SER A 11 32.27 7.11 4.46
CA SER A 11 31.65 8.40 4.19
C SER A 11 30.30 8.42 4.89
N LEU A 12 30.07 9.45 5.70
CA LEU A 12 28.74 9.72 6.26
C LEU A 12 27.93 10.46 5.20
N LEU A 13 26.74 9.97 4.92
CA LEU A 13 25.78 10.62 4.03
C LEU A 13 24.71 11.32 4.88
N ASN A 14 24.25 12.47 4.41
CA ASN A 14 23.16 13.20 5.05
C ASN A 14 21.82 12.58 4.62
N TYR A 15 21.04 12.12 5.57
CA TYR A 15 19.75 11.46 5.29
C TYR A 15 18.74 12.40 4.58
N ALA A 16 18.70 13.68 4.96
CA ALA A 16 17.83 14.63 4.30
C ALA A 16 18.21 14.87 2.81
N GLU A 17 19.50 14.80 2.48
CA GLU A 17 19.98 14.87 1.09
C GLU A 17 19.58 13.60 0.32
N LEU A 18 19.67 12.42 0.95
CA LEU A 18 19.23 11.16 0.35
C LEU A 18 17.71 11.12 0.08
N LEU A 19 16.90 11.69 0.98
CA LEU A 19 15.44 11.80 0.80
C LEU A 19 15.06 12.70 -0.38
N GLY A 20 15.84 13.74 -0.65
CA GLY A 20 15.63 14.66 -1.75
C GLY A 20 16.21 14.19 -3.09
N ALA A 21 17.03 13.15 -3.10
CA ALA A 21 17.68 12.65 -4.30
C ALA A 21 16.77 11.67 -5.06
N SER A 22 16.88 11.69 -6.39
CA SER A 22 16.09 10.84 -7.28
C SER A 22 16.97 9.96 -8.16
N PRO A 23 16.46 8.84 -8.67
CA PRO A 23 17.16 8.03 -9.66
C PRO A 23 17.59 8.86 -10.86
N GLY A 24 18.88 8.76 -11.21
CA GLY A 24 19.49 9.54 -12.29
C GLY A 24 20.26 10.78 -11.82
N ASP A 25 20.16 11.18 -10.57
CA ASP A 25 21.02 12.15 -9.97
C ASP A 25 22.46 11.60 -9.87
N LYS A 26 23.44 12.51 -9.74
CA LYS A 26 24.83 12.10 -9.56
C LYS A 26 25.12 11.64 -8.12
N ASP A 27 24.28 12.02 -7.21
CA ASP A 27 24.38 11.73 -5.79
C ASP A 27 23.69 10.41 -5.44
N PRO A 28 24.08 9.75 -4.35
CA PRO A 28 23.38 8.58 -3.84
C PRO A 28 21.90 8.90 -3.53
N TYR A 29 21.02 7.97 -3.81
CA TYR A 29 19.59 8.07 -3.53
C TYR A 29 19.08 6.83 -2.79
N LEU A 30 17.90 6.93 -2.18
CA LEU A 30 17.24 5.82 -1.51
C LEU A 30 16.54 4.91 -2.53
N VAL A 31 16.68 3.62 -2.32
CA VAL A 31 15.94 2.59 -3.06
C VAL A 31 14.86 1.99 -2.17
N ALA A 32 13.98 1.17 -2.73
CA ALA A 32 13.01 0.42 -1.95
C ALA A 32 13.71 -0.34 -0.80
N PRO A 33 13.26 -0.18 0.46
CA PRO A 33 14.00 -0.69 1.63
C PRO A 33 13.86 -2.22 1.80
N PHE A 34 13.03 -2.86 1.00
CA PHE A 34 12.79 -4.29 1.02
C PHE A 34 12.62 -4.84 -0.40
N GLY A 35 13.31 -5.95 -0.70
CA GLY A 35 13.25 -6.58 -2.01
C GLY A 35 14.12 -7.84 -2.08
N HIS A 36 14.21 -8.40 -3.27
CA HIS A 36 15.07 -9.55 -3.55
C HIS A 36 15.76 -9.35 -4.92
N PRO A 37 17.04 -9.74 -5.10
CA PRO A 37 17.74 -9.64 -6.38
C PRO A 37 17.04 -10.38 -7.54
N ASP A 38 16.34 -11.46 -7.23
CA ASP A 38 15.41 -12.14 -8.14
C ASP A 38 13.99 -11.63 -7.83
N GLU A 39 13.48 -10.75 -8.68
CA GLU A 39 12.18 -10.09 -8.52
C GLU A 39 11.00 -11.08 -8.49
N HIS A 40 11.15 -12.26 -9.11
CA HIS A 40 10.12 -13.31 -9.07
C HIS A 40 9.97 -13.96 -7.69
N ARG A 41 10.90 -13.73 -6.79
CA ARG A 41 10.84 -14.19 -5.40
C ARG A 41 10.15 -13.21 -4.45
N VAL A 42 9.67 -12.11 -4.96
CA VAL A 42 8.89 -11.12 -4.21
C VAL A 42 7.43 -11.25 -4.64
N ILE A 43 6.54 -11.31 -3.69
CA ILE A 43 5.09 -11.23 -3.92
C ILE A 43 4.62 -9.93 -3.30
N VAL A 44 3.95 -9.13 -4.10
CA VAL A 44 3.26 -7.92 -3.65
C VAL A 44 1.76 -8.21 -3.67
N SER A 45 1.13 -7.99 -2.53
CA SER A 45 -0.32 -8.16 -2.37
C SER A 45 -0.89 -7.00 -1.59
N GLY A 46 -2.14 -6.65 -1.89
CA GLY A 46 -2.92 -5.72 -1.11
C GLY A 46 -4.06 -6.41 -0.37
N THR A 47 -4.58 -5.71 0.62
CA THR A 47 -5.77 -6.08 1.38
C THR A 47 -6.67 -4.86 1.48
N GLY A 48 -7.96 -5.03 1.24
CA GLY A 48 -8.94 -3.98 1.36
C GLY A 48 -9.87 -4.18 2.54
N LEU A 49 -10.75 -3.20 2.77
CA LEU A 49 -11.79 -3.21 3.81
C LEU A 49 -11.21 -3.50 5.21
N THR A 50 -10.05 -2.94 5.51
CA THR A 50 -9.33 -3.16 6.76
C THR A 50 -9.70 -2.17 7.86
N HIS A 51 -10.38 -1.08 7.51
CA HIS A 51 -10.85 -0.04 8.43
C HIS A 51 -12.13 0.61 7.92
N THR A 52 -12.87 1.27 8.82
CA THR A 52 -14.19 1.89 8.51
C THR A 52 -14.11 2.91 7.37
N GLY A 53 -13.06 3.71 7.31
CA GLY A 53 -12.87 4.70 6.26
C GLY A 53 -12.79 4.08 4.87
N SER A 54 -12.08 2.97 4.70
CA SER A 54 -12.00 2.29 3.39
C SER A 54 -13.34 1.70 2.97
N MET A 55 -14.12 1.17 3.90
CA MET A 55 -15.46 0.66 3.63
C MET A 55 -16.41 1.79 3.20
N GLN A 56 -16.39 2.92 3.92
CA GLN A 56 -17.23 4.08 3.60
C GLN A 56 -16.86 4.72 2.26
N SER A 57 -15.57 4.86 1.97
CA SER A 57 -15.09 5.38 0.67
C SER A 57 -15.53 4.50 -0.49
N ARG A 58 -15.50 3.18 -0.32
CA ARG A 58 -15.95 2.23 -1.34
C ARG A 58 -17.46 2.31 -1.54
N ASP A 59 -18.23 2.35 -0.47
CA ASP A 59 -19.68 2.50 -0.56
C ASP A 59 -20.07 3.79 -1.26
N GLN A 60 -19.40 4.90 -0.96
CA GLN A 60 -19.61 6.17 -1.64
C GLN A 60 -19.26 6.09 -3.13
N MET A 61 -18.10 5.49 -3.48
CA MET A 61 -17.68 5.32 -4.88
C MET A 61 -18.72 4.58 -5.72
N HIS A 62 -19.41 3.60 -5.15
CA HIS A 62 -20.40 2.81 -5.87
C HIS A 62 -21.82 3.37 -5.77
N SER A 63 -22.13 4.23 -4.79
CA SER A 63 -23.46 4.87 -4.66
C SER A 63 -23.63 6.07 -5.59
N ASP A 64 -22.57 6.75 -5.96
CA ASP A 64 -22.63 7.90 -6.89
C ASP A 64 -23.08 7.51 -8.32
N GLY A 65 -23.19 6.20 -8.62
CA GLY A 65 -23.67 5.66 -9.90
C GLY A 65 -25.15 5.26 -9.92
N GLU A 66 -25.83 5.19 -8.79
CA GLU A 66 -27.26 4.86 -8.71
C GLU A 66 -28.07 6.11 -8.40
N GLU A 67 -28.87 6.61 -9.37
CA GLU A 67 -29.91 7.59 -9.12
C GLU A 67 -30.84 7.04 -8.03
N SER A 68 -30.87 7.71 -6.87
CA SER A 68 -31.70 7.35 -5.73
C SER A 68 -33.19 7.30 -6.10
N SER A 69 -33.67 6.11 -6.43
CA SER A 69 -35.10 5.85 -6.42
C SER A 69 -35.57 5.76 -4.96
N ASN A 70 -36.48 6.66 -4.59
CA ASN A 70 -37.19 6.74 -3.31
C ASN A 70 -37.48 5.35 -2.71
N SER A 71 -36.78 4.97 -1.66
CA SER A 71 -37.15 3.83 -0.82
C SER A 71 -36.80 4.09 0.64
N SER A 72 -37.77 3.77 1.48
CA SER A 72 -37.96 3.85 2.92
C SER A 72 -36.75 3.48 3.82
N PRO A 73 -36.81 3.75 5.15
CA PRO A 73 -35.69 3.99 6.05
C PRO A 73 -34.99 2.74 6.60
N GLN A 74 -34.49 1.88 5.73
CA GLN A 74 -33.43 0.91 5.99
C GLN A 74 -32.65 0.76 4.68
N GLU A 75 -31.58 1.50 4.54
CA GLU A 75 -30.65 1.28 3.43
C GLU A 75 -30.21 -0.19 3.46
N PRO A 76 -30.25 -0.91 2.33
CA PRO A 76 -29.78 -2.28 2.29
C PRO A 76 -28.30 -2.29 2.65
N VAL A 77 -27.90 -3.18 3.56
CA VAL A 77 -26.48 -3.35 3.93
C VAL A 77 -25.71 -3.72 2.68
N THR A 78 -24.76 -2.87 2.30
CA THR A 78 -23.95 -3.05 1.09
C THR A 78 -23.07 -4.30 1.19
N ASP A 79 -22.61 -4.82 0.06
CA ASP A 79 -21.70 -5.97 0.08
C ASP A 79 -20.35 -5.60 0.70
N SER A 80 -19.86 -4.37 0.53
CA SER A 80 -18.67 -3.86 1.22
C SER A 80 -18.86 -3.88 2.74
N ALA A 81 -20.01 -3.44 3.24
CA ALA A 81 -20.30 -3.46 4.67
C ALA A 81 -20.39 -4.91 5.22
N LYS A 82 -20.97 -5.85 4.47
CA LYS A 82 -21.00 -7.28 4.84
C LYS A 82 -19.61 -7.88 4.90
N MET A 83 -18.76 -7.58 3.92
CA MET A 83 -17.39 -8.07 3.87
C MET A 83 -16.55 -7.48 5.01
N PHE A 84 -16.72 -6.19 5.31
CA PHE A 84 -16.08 -5.55 6.44
C PHE A 84 -16.48 -6.18 7.77
N GLN A 85 -17.79 -6.46 7.96
CA GLN A 85 -18.28 -7.13 9.16
C GLN A 85 -17.71 -8.55 9.32
N MET A 86 -17.59 -9.31 8.22
CA MET A 86 -16.92 -10.63 8.25
C MET A 86 -15.47 -10.52 8.76
N GLY A 87 -14.76 -9.45 8.38
CA GLY A 87 -13.41 -9.19 8.88
C GLY A 87 -13.37 -8.86 10.36
N ILE A 88 -14.35 -8.09 10.88
CA ILE A 88 -14.49 -7.82 12.30
C ILE A 88 -14.73 -9.12 13.07
N ASP A 89 -15.65 -9.94 12.60
CA ASP A 89 -16.11 -11.16 13.31
C ASP A 89 -15.05 -12.27 13.28
N GLY A 90 -14.32 -12.42 12.18
CA GLY A 90 -13.42 -13.55 11.95
C GLY A 90 -11.95 -13.20 11.70
N GLY A 91 -11.56 -11.90 11.71
CA GLY A 91 -10.21 -11.48 11.36
C GLY A 91 -9.13 -11.75 12.42
N LYS A 92 -9.53 -12.04 13.67
CA LYS A 92 -8.62 -12.39 14.78
C LYS A 92 -8.97 -13.76 15.37
N PRO A 93 -8.70 -14.85 14.65
CA PRO A 93 -9.03 -16.20 15.12
C PRO A 93 -8.15 -16.61 16.30
N ALA A 94 -8.62 -17.57 17.08
CA ALA A 94 -7.79 -18.20 18.11
C ALA A 94 -6.62 -18.97 17.48
N PRO A 95 -5.53 -19.25 18.22
CA PRO A 95 -4.41 -20.03 17.71
C PRO A 95 -4.85 -21.40 17.18
N GLY A 96 -4.51 -21.67 15.91
CA GLY A 96 -4.87 -22.91 15.23
C GLY A 96 -6.22 -22.88 14.51
N GLU A 97 -6.99 -21.81 14.64
CA GLU A 97 -8.22 -21.59 13.89
C GLU A 97 -7.97 -20.81 12.60
N ARG A 98 -8.88 -20.96 11.66
CA ARG A 98 -8.82 -20.24 10.38
C ARG A 98 -9.55 -18.91 10.51
N GLY A 99 -8.84 -17.82 10.22
CA GLY A 99 -9.42 -16.48 10.18
C GLY A 99 -10.06 -16.15 8.82
N VAL A 100 -10.67 -14.98 8.78
CA VAL A 100 -11.25 -14.37 7.59
C VAL A 100 -10.39 -13.19 7.17
N SER A 101 -9.99 -13.16 5.89
CA SER A 101 -9.47 -11.95 5.23
C SER A 101 -10.56 -11.47 4.27
N PRO A 102 -11.19 -10.32 4.52
CA PRO A 102 -12.32 -9.86 3.71
C PRO A 102 -11.93 -9.67 2.24
N GLU A 103 -10.77 -9.12 2.02
CA GLU A 103 -10.27 -8.81 0.70
C GLU A 103 -8.77 -9.03 0.63
N TRP A 104 -8.35 -9.72 -0.41
CA TRP A 104 -6.95 -9.93 -0.73
C TRP A 104 -6.79 -10.04 -2.24
N PHE A 105 -5.76 -9.40 -2.77
CA PHE A 105 -5.44 -9.51 -4.19
C PHE A 105 -3.92 -9.56 -4.41
N TYR A 106 -3.53 -10.20 -5.49
CA TYR A 106 -2.16 -10.19 -5.98
C TYR A 106 -1.95 -8.94 -6.83
N LYS A 107 -1.02 -8.08 -6.42
CA LYS A 107 -0.68 -6.87 -7.17
C LYS A 107 0.42 -7.12 -8.20
N GLY A 108 1.41 -7.92 -7.86
CA GLY A 108 2.52 -8.24 -8.75
C GLY A 108 3.70 -8.87 -8.03
N ASN A 109 4.81 -8.99 -8.75
CA ASN A 109 6.09 -9.41 -8.19
C ASN A 109 7.01 -8.20 -7.91
N GLY A 110 8.28 -8.43 -7.56
CA GLY A 110 9.22 -7.37 -7.24
C GLY A 110 9.47 -6.36 -8.36
N SER A 111 9.21 -6.71 -9.62
CA SER A 111 9.44 -5.81 -10.76
C SER A 111 8.54 -4.57 -10.75
N ILE A 112 7.41 -4.61 -10.05
CA ILE A 112 6.49 -3.47 -9.94
C ILE A 112 6.86 -2.50 -8.82
N VAL A 113 7.78 -2.88 -7.93
CA VAL A 113 8.15 -2.08 -6.74
C VAL A 113 9.07 -0.94 -7.16
N ARG A 114 8.80 0.25 -6.67
CA ARG A 114 9.58 1.46 -6.82
C ARG A 114 10.05 1.95 -5.46
N GLY A 115 11.21 2.58 -5.43
CA GLY A 115 11.74 3.28 -4.27
C GLY A 115 11.28 4.74 -4.20
N PRO A 116 11.70 5.47 -3.16
CA PRO A 116 11.46 6.89 -3.04
C PRO A 116 12.00 7.67 -4.24
N GLY A 117 11.22 8.63 -4.75
CA GLY A 117 11.60 9.46 -5.89
C GLY A 117 11.50 8.79 -7.26
N GLU A 118 11.18 7.51 -7.34
CA GLU A 118 10.91 6.84 -8.61
C GLU A 118 9.48 7.12 -9.10
N GLY A 119 9.33 7.27 -10.42
CA GLY A 119 8.01 7.49 -11.03
C GLY A 119 7.12 6.24 -10.98
N LEU A 120 5.84 6.44 -10.71
CA LEU A 120 4.81 5.43 -10.84
C LEU A 120 4.12 5.59 -12.20
N GLU A 121 4.05 4.50 -12.96
CA GLU A 121 3.54 4.51 -14.31
C GLU A 121 2.01 4.38 -14.33
N ILE A 122 1.38 5.14 -15.24
CA ILE A 122 -0.01 4.94 -15.62
C ILE A 122 0.01 4.14 -16.93
N PRO A 123 -0.39 2.84 -16.92
CA PRO A 123 -0.41 2.03 -18.14
C PRO A 123 -1.37 2.61 -19.17
N MET A 124 -1.10 2.39 -20.46
CA MET A 124 -1.94 2.90 -21.55
C MET A 124 -3.40 2.41 -21.50
N PHE A 125 -3.66 1.30 -20.88
CA PHE A 125 -5.02 0.76 -20.72
C PHE A 125 -5.75 1.29 -19.49
N ALA A 126 -5.07 2.04 -18.61
CA ALA A 126 -5.66 2.61 -17.42
C ALA A 126 -6.51 3.83 -17.75
N LEU A 127 -7.57 4.00 -17.01
CA LEU A 127 -8.42 5.20 -17.07
C LEU A 127 -7.92 6.28 -16.11
N ASP A 128 -7.23 5.89 -15.06
CA ASP A 128 -6.73 6.77 -14.03
C ASP A 128 -5.40 6.27 -13.43
N GLY A 129 -4.77 7.11 -12.63
CA GLY A 129 -3.65 6.79 -11.75
C GLY A 129 -3.81 7.57 -10.45
N GLY A 130 -4.22 6.86 -9.41
CA GLY A 130 -4.52 7.41 -8.09
C GLY A 130 -3.62 6.86 -7.00
N GLU A 131 -3.30 7.71 -6.05
CA GLU A 131 -2.54 7.35 -4.86
C GLU A 131 -3.40 6.55 -3.88
N GLU A 132 -2.80 5.55 -3.27
CA GLU A 132 -3.36 4.81 -2.14
C GLU A 132 -2.28 4.71 -1.05
N PRO A 133 -2.22 5.69 -0.13
CA PRO A 133 -1.24 5.67 0.96
C PRO A 133 -1.54 4.53 1.93
N GLU A 134 -0.54 3.69 2.14
CA GLU A 134 -0.65 2.42 2.85
C GLU A 134 0.46 2.24 3.88
N LEU A 135 0.22 1.38 4.86
CA LEU A 135 1.26 0.79 5.68
C LEU A 135 1.61 -0.60 5.15
N ALA A 136 2.77 -0.72 4.53
CA ALA A 136 3.22 -1.97 3.94
C ALA A 136 3.98 -2.83 4.95
N GLY A 137 3.47 -4.04 5.23
CA GLY A 137 4.16 -5.05 6.03
C GLY A 137 5.12 -5.87 5.18
N CYS A 138 6.39 -5.94 5.59
CA CYS A 138 7.42 -6.72 4.91
C CYS A 138 7.66 -8.05 5.61
N TYR A 139 7.59 -9.15 4.86
CA TYR A 139 7.74 -10.50 5.37
C TYR A 139 8.71 -11.32 4.53
N PHE A 140 9.38 -12.28 5.15
CA PHE A 140 10.05 -13.36 4.43
C PHE A 140 9.48 -14.71 4.84
N ILE A 141 9.55 -15.67 3.94
CA ILE A 141 9.13 -17.05 4.22
C ILE A 141 10.36 -17.79 4.73
N ASP A 142 10.28 -18.32 5.96
CA ASP A 142 11.36 -19.08 6.57
C ASP A 142 11.46 -20.50 5.98
N LYS A 143 12.47 -21.27 6.44
CA LYS A 143 12.70 -22.64 5.98
C LYS A 143 11.57 -23.61 6.30
N SER A 144 10.69 -23.27 7.24
CA SER A 144 9.50 -24.06 7.57
C SER A 144 8.29 -23.71 6.72
N GLY A 145 8.41 -22.72 5.81
CA GLY A 145 7.30 -22.18 5.03
C GLY A 145 6.45 -21.16 5.77
N SER A 146 6.89 -20.71 6.94
CA SER A 146 6.15 -19.75 7.76
C SER A 146 6.54 -18.30 7.44
N PRO A 147 5.57 -17.38 7.30
CA PRO A 147 5.85 -15.95 7.13
C PRO A 147 6.43 -15.37 8.42
N ARG A 148 7.51 -14.62 8.28
CA ARG A 148 8.16 -13.89 9.36
C ARG A 148 8.19 -12.41 9.00
N ARG A 149 7.55 -11.58 9.81
CA ARG A 149 7.58 -10.15 9.63
C ARG A 149 8.97 -9.60 9.91
N VAL A 150 9.47 -8.80 8.98
CA VAL A 150 10.74 -8.04 9.12
C VAL A 150 10.45 -6.66 9.72
N GLY A 151 9.42 -5.99 9.22
CA GLY A 151 9.06 -4.65 9.67
C GLY A 151 7.94 -4.07 8.82
N PHE A 152 7.77 -2.76 8.96
CA PHE A 152 6.81 -1.96 8.20
C PHE A 152 7.52 -0.81 7.48
N THR A 153 6.94 -0.40 6.37
CA THR A 153 7.34 0.79 5.62
C THR A 153 6.10 1.50 5.11
N LEU A 154 6.22 2.74 4.72
CA LEU A 154 5.16 3.42 4.00
C LEU A 154 5.04 2.86 2.60
N GLY A 155 3.85 2.86 2.05
CA GLY A 155 3.56 2.41 0.70
C GLY A 155 2.64 3.36 -0.02
N ASN A 156 2.72 3.36 -1.35
CA ASN A 156 1.71 3.90 -2.22
C ASN A 156 1.28 2.77 -3.16
N GLU A 157 0.08 2.26 -2.97
CA GLU A 157 -0.40 1.10 -3.72
C GLU A 157 -0.59 1.43 -5.21
N TRP A 158 -0.90 2.65 -5.57
CA TRP A 158 -1.11 3.13 -6.93
C TRP A 158 -2.12 2.29 -7.71
N ALA A 159 -3.28 2.84 -7.94
CA ALA A 159 -4.43 2.13 -8.49
C ALA A 159 -5.16 2.95 -9.57
N ASP A 160 -6.12 2.33 -10.21
CA ASP A 160 -7.03 2.93 -11.19
C ASP A 160 -8.44 2.98 -10.59
N HIS A 161 -8.74 4.07 -9.89
CA HIS A 161 -10.02 4.25 -9.22
C HIS A 161 -11.19 4.38 -10.20
N GLU A 162 -10.96 4.91 -11.41
CA GLU A 162 -11.99 5.00 -12.43
C GLU A 162 -12.39 3.62 -12.98
N THR A 163 -11.42 2.73 -13.17
CA THR A 163 -11.71 1.33 -13.52
C THR A 163 -12.46 0.61 -12.40
N GLU A 164 -12.04 0.79 -11.14
CA GLU A 164 -12.71 0.18 -9.99
C GLU A 164 -14.16 0.69 -9.84
N ARG A 165 -14.41 1.97 -10.10
CA ARG A 165 -15.73 2.59 -10.02
C ARG A 165 -16.75 1.99 -10.99
N ILE A 166 -16.31 1.47 -12.13
CA ILE A 166 -17.20 0.88 -13.13
C ILE A 166 -17.96 -0.32 -12.54
N ASN A 167 -17.26 -1.18 -11.83
CA ASN A 167 -17.84 -2.36 -11.19
C ASN A 167 -16.86 -2.95 -10.18
N TYR A 168 -17.35 -3.42 -9.04
CA TYR A 168 -16.56 -4.07 -8.00
C TYR A 168 -15.69 -5.25 -8.51
N LEU A 169 -16.15 -5.96 -9.55
CA LEU A 169 -15.37 -7.03 -10.18
C LEU A 169 -14.06 -6.55 -10.82
N TYR A 170 -13.92 -5.25 -11.06
CA TYR A 170 -12.69 -4.65 -11.57
C TYR A 170 -11.68 -4.26 -10.49
N LEU A 171 -11.95 -4.54 -9.21
CA LEU A 171 -11.00 -4.27 -8.14
C LEU A 171 -9.60 -4.82 -8.46
N ALA A 172 -9.47 -6.13 -8.69
CA ALA A 172 -8.19 -6.75 -8.95
C ALA A 172 -7.49 -6.20 -10.21
N PRO A 173 -8.14 -6.05 -11.38
CA PRO A 173 -7.57 -5.38 -12.54
C PRO A 173 -7.14 -3.93 -12.26
N SER A 174 -7.89 -3.17 -11.47
CA SER A 174 -7.55 -1.78 -11.13
C SER A 174 -6.25 -1.66 -10.33
N LYS A 175 -5.85 -2.73 -9.61
CA LYS A 175 -4.64 -2.79 -8.78
C LYS A 175 -3.39 -3.26 -9.52
N LEU A 176 -3.48 -3.69 -10.78
CA LEU A 176 -2.35 -4.16 -11.58
C LEU A 176 -1.50 -3.00 -12.11
N ARG A 177 -0.82 -2.32 -11.21
CA ARG A 177 0.04 -1.14 -11.45
C ARG A 177 1.34 -1.30 -10.68
N SER A 178 2.31 -0.40 -10.95
CA SER A 178 3.45 -0.21 -10.06
C SER A 178 2.98 0.24 -8.67
N CYS A 179 3.84 0.06 -7.67
CA CYS A 179 3.66 0.61 -6.33
C CYS A 179 4.99 1.10 -5.80
N SER A 180 4.98 2.02 -4.84
CA SER A 180 6.21 2.42 -4.18
C SER A 180 6.20 2.04 -2.71
N ILE A 181 7.40 1.78 -2.17
CA ILE A 181 7.62 1.57 -0.74
C ILE A 181 8.86 2.35 -0.29
N GLY A 182 8.81 2.87 0.91
CA GLY A 182 9.95 3.59 1.52
C GLY A 182 9.51 4.74 2.41
N PRO A 183 10.43 5.60 2.83
CA PRO A 183 11.89 5.51 2.60
C PRO A 183 12.61 4.54 3.53
N GLU A 184 12.00 4.15 4.65
CA GLU A 184 12.60 3.34 5.70
C GLU A 184 11.82 2.06 5.95
N LEU A 185 12.53 1.02 6.40
CA LEU A 185 11.95 -0.18 6.99
C LEU A 185 12.11 -0.12 8.51
N VAL A 186 11.00 0.03 9.22
CA VAL A 186 10.98 0.09 10.69
C VAL A 186 10.69 -1.29 11.25
N THR A 187 11.62 -1.83 12.04
CA THR A 187 11.54 -3.20 12.56
C THR A 187 10.89 -3.28 13.94
N ASP A 188 10.92 -2.17 14.68
CA ASP A 188 10.39 -2.08 16.04
C ASP A 188 9.33 -0.99 16.10
N PHE A 189 8.08 -1.39 15.89
CA PHE A 189 6.97 -0.48 15.66
C PHE A 189 5.72 -0.88 16.44
N ALA A 190 5.16 0.10 17.18
CA ALA A 190 3.90 -0.03 17.89
C ALA A 190 2.75 0.58 17.07
N PHE A 191 1.80 -0.23 16.67
CA PHE A 191 0.71 0.12 15.75
C PHE A 191 -0.23 1.20 16.29
N ASP A 192 -0.38 1.27 17.60
CA ASP A 192 -1.23 2.22 18.33
C ASP A 192 -0.69 3.65 18.39
N GLN A 193 0.53 3.86 17.89
CA GLN A 193 1.20 5.17 17.86
C GLN A 193 1.35 5.72 16.43
N LEU A 194 0.69 5.09 15.46
CA LEU A 194 0.79 5.48 14.07
C LEU A 194 -0.07 6.72 13.79
N SER A 195 0.53 7.73 13.17
CA SER A 195 -0.16 8.79 12.46
C SER A 195 0.39 8.85 11.04
N LEU A 196 -0.49 8.85 10.05
CA LEU A 196 -0.16 8.99 8.64
C LEU A 196 -0.69 10.33 8.12
N GLU A 197 0.02 10.90 7.18
CA GLU A 197 -0.42 12.06 6.42
C GLU A 197 -0.17 11.78 4.94
N CYS A 198 -1.07 12.23 4.09
CA CYS A 198 -0.94 12.15 2.65
C CYS A 198 -1.16 13.50 2.02
N SER A 199 -0.26 13.90 1.14
CA SER A 199 -0.42 15.12 0.36
C SER A 199 -0.10 14.87 -1.11
N VAL A 200 -0.76 15.63 -1.99
CA VAL A 200 -0.52 15.58 -3.44
C VAL A 200 -0.17 16.99 -3.92
N GLU A 201 0.96 17.11 -4.59
CA GLU A 201 1.41 18.33 -5.23
C GLU A 201 1.42 18.17 -6.75
N ARG A 202 1.00 19.22 -7.45
CA ARG A 202 1.06 19.31 -8.92
C ARG A 202 1.61 20.63 -9.35
N GLY A 203 2.72 20.61 -10.12
CA GLY A 203 3.37 21.84 -10.56
C GLY A 203 3.84 22.77 -9.43
N GLY A 204 4.29 22.21 -8.31
CA GLY A 204 4.70 22.93 -7.11
C GLY A 204 3.55 23.52 -6.28
N LYS A 205 2.32 23.12 -6.55
CA LYS A 205 1.14 23.54 -5.79
C LYS A 205 0.52 22.33 -5.09
N LEU A 206 0.29 22.47 -3.79
CA LEU A 206 -0.48 21.52 -2.99
C LEU A 206 -1.92 21.50 -3.51
N ILE A 207 -2.41 20.32 -3.95
CA ILE A 207 -3.77 20.13 -4.46
C ILE A 207 -4.61 19.25 -3.56
N TYR A 208 -3.99 18.47 -2.69
CA TYR A 208 -4.65 17.65 -1.70
C TYR A 208 -3.79 17.54 -0.43
N ASP A 209 -4.44 17.52 0.71
CA ASP A 209 -3.84 17.28 2.03
C ASP A 209 -4.87 16.57 2.90
N SER A 210 -4.55 15.37 3.34
CA SER A 210 -5.44 14.58 4.20
C SER A 210 -5.50 15.12 5.65
N GLY A 211 -4.51 15.90 6.05
CA GLY A 211 -4.20 16.06 7.46
C GLY A 211 -3.86 14.72 8.14
N PRO A 212 -3.72 14.69 9.47
CA PRO A 212 -3.41 13.46 10.21
C PRO A 212 -4.53 12.42 10.10
N LEU A 213 -4.16 11.21 9.71
CA LEU A 213 -5.00 10.01 9.70
C LEU A 213 -4.65 9.15 10.91
N TYR A 214 -5.65 8.79 11.74
CA TYR A 214 -5.49 8.04 12.99
C TYR A 214 -6.11 6.64 12.90
#